data_8b9bf736b12487aee2f7f2b5c0c1aa5e
#
_entry.id   8b9bf736b12487aee2f7f2b5c0c1aa5e
#
_cell.length_a   1.000
_cell.length_b   1.000
_cell.length_c   1.000
_cell.angle_alpha   90.00
_cell.angle_beta   90.00
_cell.angle_gamma   90.00
#
_symmetry.space_group_name_H-M   'P 1'
#
loop_
_entity.id
_entity.type
_entity.pdbx_description
1 polymer ?
#
loop_
_entity_poly.entity_id
_entity_poly.type
_entity_poly.pdbx_seq_one_letter_code
_entity_poly.pdbx_strand_id
1 'polypeptide(L)'
;MKARQLTILFFALGAFSFSVLAQTAIDEFERGNVFYREGKFEQAAGAYEAILTQGLASPAMYFNLGNSYYRLGRTAPAILAYERALRLRPGDPDIKHNLDLVNLKTVDRIEPLPELFFIEWLHAVSSFVPLRTTIWLFAFGWLIMFCSLGALYLLTNQNALRLLRILMITAFVALIPIGVLLATQVADSRIRNDAIVTASVSTAKTSPDAQSLDA
;
A
#
# COMPACT_ATOMS: atom_id res chain seq x y z
N MET A 1 -4.57 -44.12 14.94
CA MET A 1 -4.68 -43.10 16.02
C MET A 1 -3.40 -42.25 16.18
N LYS A 2 -2.20 -42.83 16.13
CA LYS A 2 -0.95 -42.10 16.40
C LYS A 2 -0.65 -40.91 15.43
N ALA A 3 -0.90 -41.05 14.12
CA ALA A 3 -0.63 -39.96 13.15
C ALA A 3 -1.49 -38.72 13.39
N ARG A 4 -2.78 -38.87 13.67
CA ARG A 4 -3.71 -37.77 13.93
C ARG A 4 -3.36 -37.02 15.22
N GLN A 5 -2.87 -37.70 16.23
CA GLN A 5 -2.40 -37.07 17.47
C GLN A 5 -1.11 -36.28 17.26
N LEU A 6 -0.19 -36.79 16.42
CA LEU A 6 1.04 -36.06 16.07
C LEU A 6 0.74 -34.76 15.29
N THR A 7 -0.22 -34.83 14.36
CA THR A 7 -0.64 -33.63 13.59
C THR A 7 -1.26 -32.55 14.50
N ILE A 8 -2.13 -32.97 15.44
CA ILE A 8 -2.74 -32.02 16.40
C ILE A 8 -1.66 -31.40 17.30
N LEU A 9 -0.70 -32.19 17.76
CA LEU A 9 0.41 -31.70 18.59
C LEU A 9 1.28 -30.71 17.83
N PHE A 10 1.56 -30.97 16.56
CA PHE A 10 2.35 -30.05 15.71
C PHE A 10 1.63 -28.71 15.48
N PHE A 11 0.32 -28.76 15.22
CA PHE A 11 -0.51 -27.55 15.11
C PHE A 11 -0.63 -26.80 16.43
N ALA A 12 -0.75 -27.50 17.55
CA ALA A 12 -0.81 -26.89 18.88
C ALA A 12 0.52 -26.23 19.28
N LEU A 13 1.67 -26.85 18.97
CA LEU A 13 2.98 -26.25 19.20
C LEU A 13 3.21 -25.01 18.31
N GLY A 14 2.82 -25.06 17.04
CA GLY A 14 2.90 -23.93 16.12
C GLY A 14 2.04 -22.76 16.56
N ALA A 15 0.81 -23.01 16.99
CA ALA A 15 -0.10 -21.99 17.53
C ALA A 15 0.43 -21.36 18.82
N PHE A 16 1.02 -22.15 19.70
CA PHE A 16 1.62 -21.66 20.96
C PHE A 16 2.82 -20.76 20.69
N SER A 17 3.72 -21.15 19.78
CA SER A 17 4.90 -20.34 19.41
C SER A 17 4.50 -19.01 18.80
N PHE A 18 3.47 -18.98 17.94
CA PHE A 18 2.96 -17.77 17.34
C PHE A 18 2.33 -16.82 18.37
N SER A 19 1.64 -17.35 19.38
CA SER A 19 1.03 -16.56 20.45
C SER A 19 2.08 -15.87 21.32
N VAL A 20 3.19 -16.54 21.62
CA VAL A 20 4.29 -15.95 22.41
C VAL A 20 4.98 -14.82 21.64
N LEU A 21 5.20 -15.00 20.32
CA LEU A 21 5.83 -13.98 19.49
C LEU A 21 4.94 -12.73 19.37
N ALA A 22 3.64 -12.92 19.21
CA ALA A 22 2.67 -11.82 19.14
C ALA A 22 2.60 -11.04 20.46
N GLN A 23 2.65 -11.74 21.61
CA GLN A 23 2.62 -11.08 22.93
C GLN A 23 3.87 -10.24 23.15
N THR A 24 5.06 -10.76 22.84
CA THR A 24 6.32 -10.00 22.94
C THR A 24 6.32 -8.74 22.08
N ALA A 25 5.74 -8.80 20.87
CA ALA A 25 5.64 -7.62 20.01
C ALA A 25 4.68 -6.56 20.56
N ILE A 26 3.58 -6.99 21.20
CA ILE A 26 2.62 -6.07 21.84
C ILE A 26 3.30 -5.38 23.05
N ASP A 27 3.98 -6.14 23.88
CA ASP A 27 4.67 -5.60 25.06
C ASP A 27 5.77 -4.61 24.64
N GLU A 28 6.52 -4.91 23.57
CA GLU A 28 7.55 -4.02 23.02
C GLU A 28 6.95 -2.76 22.42
N PHE A 29 5.80 -2.86 21.74
CA PHE A 29 5.08 -1.72 21.20
C PHE A 29 4.60 -0.77 22.32
N GLU A 30 4.01 -1.32 23.37
CA GLU A 30 3.58 -0.52 24.53
C GLU A 30 4.77 0.11 25.24
N ARG A 31 5.91 -0.58 25.36
CA ARG A 31 7.14 -0.03 25.89
C ARG A 31 7.63 1.15 25.05
N GLY A 32 7.59 1.05 23.73
CA GLY A 32 7.89 2.15 22.83
C GLY A 32 6.97 3.35 23.05
N ASN A 33 5.67 3.11 23.21
CA ASN A 33 4.68 4.15 23.51
C ASN A 33 4.96 4.84 24.85
N VAL A 34 5.38 4.09 25.87
CA VAL A 34 5.78 4.66 27.18
C VAL A 34 7.00 5.56 27.01
N PHE A 35 8.06 5.08 26.37
CA PHE A 35 9.26 5.87 26.09
C PHE A 35 8.95 7.15 25.31
N TYR A 36 8.07 7.06 24.33
CA TYR A 36 7.65 8.24 23.55
C TYR A 36 6.97 9.29 24.45
N ARG A 37 6.04 8.89 25.32
CA ARG A 37 5.36 9.79 26.26
C ARG A 37 6.32 10.42 27.27
N GLU A 38 7.38 9.70 27.65
CA GLU A 38 8.43 10.18 28.53
C GLU A 38 9.46 11.10 27.84
N GLY A 39 9.31 11.34 26.53
CA GLY A 39 10.25 12.13 25.74
C GLY A 39 11.55 11.39 25.38
N LYS A 40 11.65 10.10 25.68
CA LYS A 40 12.81 9.23 25.41
C LYS A 40 12.73 8.69 23.97
N PHE A 41 12.77 9.59 22.98
CA PHE A 41 12.47 9.27 21.57
C PHE A 41 13.44 8.26 20.95
N GLU A 42 14.71 8.25 21.34
CA GLU A 42 15.69 7.26 20.89
C GLU A 42 15.31 5.84 21.33
N GLN A 43 14.91 5.71 22.60
CA GLN A 43 14.49 4.41 23.16
C GLN A 43 13.15 3.96 22.56
N ALA A 44 12.25 4.91 22.28
CA ALA A 44 11.00 4.63 21.59
C ALA A 44 11.25 4.10 20.17
N ALA A 45 12.12 4.76 19.40
CA ALA A 45 12.50 4.31 18.06
C ALA A 45 13.10 2.90 18.09
N GLY A 46 14.05 2.64 19.02
CA GLY A 46 14.68 1.33 19.17
C GLY A 46 13.69 0.21 19.52
N ALA A 47 12.68 0.49 20.35
CA ALA A 47 11.62 -0.47 20.66
C ALA A 47 10.76 -0.81 19.43
N TYR A 48 10.38 0.19 18.63
CA TYR A 48 9.64 -0.06 17.38
C TYR A 48 10.49 -0.79 16.34
N GLU A 49 11.76 -0.45 16.20
CA GLU A 49 12.70 -1.15 15.28
C GLU A 49 12.87 -2.62 15.67
N ALA A 50 12.94 -2.92 16.97
CA ALA A 50 13.07 -4.30 17.44
C ALA A 50 11.90 -5.18 16.99
N ILE A 51 10.68 -4.63 16.90
CA ILE A 51 9.52 -5.36 16.37
C ILE A 51 9.67 -5.58 14.86
N LEU A 52 10.16 -4.57 14.13
CA LEU A 52 10.38 -4.67 12.67
C LEU A 52 11.42 -5.74 12.31
N THR A 53 12.47 -5.91 13.14
CA THR A 53 13.48 -6.97 12.93
C THR A 53 12.90 -8.37 13.07
N GLN A 54 11.78 -8.53 13.78
CA GLN A 54 11.03 -9.79 13.89
C GLN A 54 10.09 -10.03 12.70
N GLY A 55 10.10 -9.15 11.69
CA GLY A 55 9.24 -9.24 10.52
C GLY A 55 7.79 -8.80 10.77
N LEU A 56 7.50 -8.23 11.95
CA LEU A 56 6.18 -7.74 12.30
C LEU A 56 6.07 -6.26 11.95
N ALA A 57 5.00 -5.88 11.25
CA ALA A 57 4.78 -4.52 10.81
C ALA A 57 3.31 -4.13 10.91
N SER A 58 3.03 -2.90 11.38
CA SER A 58 1.69 -2.32 11.36
C SER A 58 1.75 -0.82 11.00
N PRO A 59 0.63 -0.24 10.49
CA PRO A 59 0.56 1.19 10.24
C PRO A 59 0.88 2.04 11.48
N ALA A 60 0.32 1.66 12.63
CA ALA A 60 0.52 2.38 13.89
C ALA A 60 1.99 2.35 14.36
N MET A 61 2.66 1.22 14.16
CA MET A 61 4.06 1.07 14.55
C MET A 61 4.96 1.95 13.67
N TYR A 62 4.80 1.91 12.35
CA TYR A 62 5.55 2.81 11.46
C TYR A 62 5.23 4.28 11.71
N PHE A 63 3.98 4.61 12.01
CA PHE A 63 3.58 5.97 12.36
C PHE A 63 4.29 6.47 13.63
N ASN A 64 4.30 5.66 14.71
CA ASN A 64 4.97 6.02 15.96
C ASN A 64 6.49 6.05 15.83
N LEU A 65 7.08 5.18 15.00
CA LEU A 65 8.49 5.23 14.64
C LEU A 65 8.81 6.54 13.89
N GLY A 66 7.98 6.92 12.93
CA GLY A 66 8.08 8.20 12.21
C GLY A 66 8.02 9.39 13.15
N ASN A 67 7.07 9.38 14.09
CA ASN A 67 6.96 10.41 15.13
C ASN A 67 8.23 10.49 15.98
N SER A 68 8.80 9.35 16.37
CA SER A 68 10.03 9.28 17.18
C SER A 68 11.22 9.89 16.42
N TYR A 69 11.42 9.52 15.17
CA TYR A 69 12.47 10.10 14.33
C TYR A 69 12.27 11.60 14.07
N TYR A 70 11.01 12.03 13.85
CA TYR A 70 10.71 13.44 13.70
C TYR A 70 11.10 14.27 14.93
N ARG A 71 10.79 13.75 16.13
CA ARG A 71 11.17 14.39 17.41
C ARG A 71 12.69 14.41 17.62
N LEU A 72 13.42 13.45 17.08
CA LEU A 72 14.89 13.39 17.06
C LEU A 72 15.52 14.28 15.99
N GLY A 73 14.73 14.95 15.12
CA GLY A 73 15.24 15.72 14.01
C GLY A 73 15.79 14.87 12.84
N ARG A 74 15.55 13.57 12.85
CA ARG A 74 15.97 12.64 11.79
C ARG A 74 14.95 12.63 10.67
N THR A 75 15.02 13.63 9.78
CA THR A 75 14.03 13.88 8.73
C THR A 75 13.87 12.70 7.76
N ALA A 76 14.95 12.20 7.17
CA ALA A 76 14.87 11.13 6.18
C ALA A 76 14.32 9.79 6.74
N PRO A 77 14.77 9.28 7.91
CA PRO A 77 14.15 8.13 8.55
C PRO A 77 12.67 8.35 8.92
N ALA A 78 12.27 9.57 9.31
CA ALA A 78 10.88 9.89 9.60
C ALA A 78 10.00 9.78 8.35
N ILE A 79 10.43 10.36 7.21
CA ILE A 79 9.74 10.26 5.93
C ILE A 79 9.58 8.78 5.54
N LEU A 80 10.66 7.99 5.61
CA LEU A 80 10.62 6.57 5.28
C LEU A 80 9.62 5.80 6.14
N ALA A 81 9.56 6.10 7.42
CA ALA A 81 8.62 5.44 8.34
C ALA A 81 7.17 5.84 8.02
N TYR A 82 6.87 7.12 7.78
CA TYR A 82 5.52 7.56 7.40
C TYR A 82 5.09 7.02 6.04
N GLU A 83 5.97 6.94 5.05
CA GLU A 83 5.70 6.32 3.75
C GLU A 83 5.34 4.85 3.90
N ARG A 84 6.05 4.11 4.75
CA ARG A 84 5.73 2.71 5.06
C ARG A 84 4.38 2.57 5.76
N ALA A 85 4.06 3.48 6.70
CA ALA A 85 2.77 3.53 7.37
C ALA A 85 1.63 3.78 6.36
N LEU A 86 1.83 4.73 5.44
CA LEU A 86 0.85 5.11 4.42
C LEU A 86 0.61 3.97 3.40
N ARG A 87 1.65 3.19 3.06
CA ARG A 87 1.49 1.99 2.21
C ARG A 87 0.59 0.95 2.85
N LEU A 88 0.69 0.76 4.17
CA LEU A 88 -0.16 -0.19 4.90
C LEU A 88 -1.57 0.35 5.15
N ARG A 89 -1.75 1.67 5.23
CA ARG A 89 -3.04 2.34 5.41
C ARG A 89 -3.13 3.56 4.49
N PRO A 90 -3.37 3.35 3.18
CA PRO A 90 -3.58 4.44 2.23
C PRO A 90 -4.83 5.25 2.63
N GLY A 91 -4.71 6.57 2.71
CA GLY A 91 -5.82 7.45 3.05
C GLY A 91 -5.97 7.79 4.54
N ASP A 92 -5.08 7.34 5.41
CA ASP A 92 -5.04 7.79 6.81
C ASP A 92 -4.61 9.26 6.86
N PRO A 93 -5.49 10.18 7.34
CA PRO A 93 -5.23 11.61 7.32
C PRO A 93 -4.10 12.03 8.26
N ASP A 94 -3.92 11.33 9.40
CA ASP A 94 -2.91 11.68 10.39
C ASP A 94 -1.51 11.34 9.87
N ILE A 95 -1.38 10.17 9.21
CA ILE A 95 -0.12 9.75 8.59
C ILE A 95 0.25 10.74 7.47
N LYS A 96 -0.71 11.08 6.61
CA LYS A 96 -0.50 12.02 5.52
C LYS A 96 -0.10 13.40 6.04
N HIS A 97 -0.80 13.91 7.03
CA HIS A 97 -0.49 15.21 7.64
C HIS A 97 0.94 15.25 8.19
N ASN A 98 1.37 14.22 8.92
CA ASN A 98 2.71 14.16 9.49
C ASN A 98 3.79 14.00 8.41
N LEU A 99 3.50 13.25 7.34
CA LEU A 99 4.38 13.14 6.18
C LEU A 99 4.54 14.50 5.49
N ASP A 100 3.45 15.22 5.25
CA ASP A 100 3.48 16.55 4.66
C ASP A 100 4.28 17.52 5.55
N LEU A 101 4.07 17.47 6.87
CA LEU A 101 4.79 18.30 7.84
C LEU A 101 6.31 18.06 7.82
N VAL A 102 6.73 16.78 7.74
CA VAL A 102 8.16 16.47 7.72
C VAL A 102 8.80 16.82 6.37
N ASN A 103 8.05 16.72 5.28
CA ASN A 103 8.50 17.10 3.95
C ASN A 103 8.76 18.63 3.84
N LEU A 104 8.10 19.45 4.66
CA LEU A 104 8.42 20.90 4.74
C LEU A 104 9.85 21.17 5.23
N LYS A 105 10.48 20.21 5.92
CA LYS A 105 11.86 20.31 6.43
C LYS A 105 12.91 19.82 5.42
N THR A 106 12.49 19.25 4.30
CA THR A 106 13.44 18.85 3.25
C THR A 106 13.95 20.07 2.50
N VAL A 107 15.24 20.14 2.28
CA VAL A 107 15.90 21.28 1.59
C VAL A 107 15.64 21.22 0.08
N ASP A 108 15.53 20.03 -0.45
CA ASP A 108 15.36 19.80 -1.89
C ASP A 108 13.88 19.52 -2.20
N ARG A 109 13.23 20.47 -2.87
CA ARG A 109 11.86 20.35 -3.37
C ARG A 109 11.93 20.19 -4.89
N ILE A 110 11.83 18.95 -5.34
CA ILE A 110 11.61 18.70 -6.76
C ILE A 110 10.15 19.05 -7.04
N GLU A 111 9.92 20.18 -7.71
CA GLU A 111 8.58 20.50 -8.20
C GLU A 111 8.23 19.47 -9.29
N PRO A 112 7.15 18.71 -9.11
CA PRO A 112 6.72 17.76 -10.14
C PRO A 112 6.42 18.55 -11.42
N LEU A 113 6.86 18.00 -12.57
CA LEU A 113 6.52 18.56 -13.86
C LEU A 113 4.99 18.64 -13.99
N PRO A 114 4.44 19.72 -14.58
CA PRO A 114 3.00 19.82 -14.77
C PRO A 114 2.50 18.64 -15.59
N GLU A 115 1.63 17.85 -14.98
CA GLU A 115 0.98 16.73 -15.64
C GLU A 115 -0.12 17.22 -16.58
N LEU A 116 -0.43 16.42 -17.59
CA LEU A 116 -1.56 16.71 -18.47
C LEU A 116 -2.87 16.60 -17.64
N PHE A 117 -3.76 17.57 -17.80
CA PHE A 117 -4.99 17.69 -16.99
C PHE A 117 -5.81 16.40 -16.87
N PHE A 118 -5.81 15.56 -17.92
CA PHE A 118 -6.55 14.30 -17.90
C PHE A 118 -5.86 13.23 -17.02
N ILE A 119 -4.53 13.32 -16.83
CA ILE A 119 -3.77 12.44 -15.92
C ILE A 119 -4.08 12.83 -14.48
N GLU A 120 -4.06 14.14 -14.17
CA GLU A 120 -4.45 14.66 -12.85
C GLU A 120 -5.90 14.25 -12.51
N TRP A 121 -6.82 14.40 -13.49
CA TRP A 121 -8.19 13.96 -13.31
C TRP A 121 -8.30 12.44 -13.05
N LEU A 122 -7.54 11.63 -13.77
CA LEU A 122 -7.52 10.18 -13.60
C LEU A 122 -6.97 9.78 -12.22
N HIS A 123 -5.89 10.44 -11.75
CA HIS A 123 -5.36 10.27 -10.40
C HIS A 123 -6.36 10.71 -9.33
N ALA A 124 -7.06 11.82 -9.54
CA ALA A 124 -8.12 12.27 -8.66
C ALA A 124 -9.25 11.21 -8.55
N VAL A 125 -9.71 10.68 -9.67
CA VAL A 125 -10.73 9.62 -9.68
C VAL A 125 -10.21 8.35 -9.00
N SER A 126 -8.96 7.97 -9.24
CA SER A 126 -8.34 6.78 -8.65
C SER A 126 -8.24 6.87 -7.12
N SER A 127 -8.11 8.08 -6.57
CA SER A 127 -8.04 8.30 -5.12
C SER A 127 -9.39 8.12 -4.41
N PHE A 128 -10.52 8.35 -5.11
CA PHE A 128 -11.87 8.19 -4.55
C PHE A 128 -12.37 6.75 -4.61
N VAL A 129 -11.91 5.97 -5.58
CA VAL A 129 -12.40 4.60 -5.80
C VAL A 129 -11.34 3.60 -5.32
N PRO A 130 -11.59 2.82 -4.25
CA PRO A 130 -10.65 1.80 -3.81
C PRO A 130 -10.38 0.75 -4.90
N LEU A 131 -9.13 0.32 -5.04
CA LEU A 131 -8.71 -0.71 -6.02
C LEU A 131 -9.60 -1.96 -5.96
N ARG A 132 -9.98 -2.39 -4.76
CA ARG A 132 -10.88 -3.54 -4.57
C ARG A 132 -12.24 -3.33 -5.24
N THR A 133 -12.79 -2.13 -5.16
CA THR A 133 -14.08 -1.78 -5.80
C THR A 133 -13.94 -1.80 -7.32
N THR A 134 -12.86 -1.24 -7.86
CA THR A 134 -12.58 -1.24 -9.31
C THR A 134 -12.45 -2.66 -9.85
N ILE A 135 -11.75 -3.56 -9.11
CA ILE A 135 -11.63 -4.97 -9.49
C ILE A 135 -13.01 -5.64 -9.57
N TRP A 136 -13.87 -5.43 -8.56
CA TRP A 136 -15.21 -6.02 -8.56
C TRP A 136 -16.11 -5.46 -9.66
N LEU A 137 -16.06 -4.15 -9.93
CA LEU A 137 -16.81 -3.54 -11.03
C LEU A 137 -16.37 -4.09 -12.38
N PHE A 138 -15.07 -4.24 -12.58
CA PHE A 138 -14.51 -4.82 -13.81
C PHE A 138 -14.93 -6.28 -13.99
N ALA A 139 -14.81 -7.11 -12.94
CA ALA A 139 -15.20 -8.50 -12.96
C ALA A 139 -16.73 -8.67 -13.22
N PHE A 140 -17.55 -7.82 -12.61
CA PHE A 140 -19.00 -7.85 -12.77
C PHE A 140 -19.42 -7.43 -14.19
N GLY A 141 -18.75 -6.44 -14.77
CA GLY A 141 -18.97 -6.04 -16.16
C GLY A 141 -18.66 -7.18 -17.14
N TRP A 142 -17.57 -7.91 -16.94
CA TRP A 142 -17.24 -9.10 -17.70
C TRP A 142 -18.29 -10.21 -17.52
N LEU A 143 -18.74 -10.44 -16.30
CA LEU A 143 -19.78 -11.43 -16.01
C LEU A 143 -21.08 -11.11 -16.76
N ILE A 144 -21.53 -9.84 -16.74
CA ILE A 144 -22.71 -9.39 -17.50
C ILE A 144 -22.51 -9.65 -18.99
N MET A 145 -21.35 -9.33 -19.52
CA MET A 145 -21.03 -9.53 -20.94
C MET A 145 -21.08 -11.02 -21.33
N PHE A 146 -20.47 -11.90 -20.55
CA PHE A 146 -20.49 -13.35 -20.81
C PHE A 146 -21.89 -13.95 -20.64
N CYS A 147 -22.64 -13.55 -19.61
CA CYS A 147 -24.03 -13.99 -19.43
C CYS A 147 -24.92 -13.53 -20.58
N SER A 148 -24.73 -12.28 -21.05
CA SER A 148 -25.47 -11.75 -22.22
C SER A 148 -25.12 -12.51 -23.50
N LEU A 149 -23.85 -12.85 -23.69
CA LEU A 149 -23.40 -13.65 -24.85
C LEU A 149 -24.02 -15.06 -24.83
N GLY A 150 -24.04 -15.72 -23.66
CA GLY A 150 -24.69 -17.00 -23.49
C GLY A 150 -26.22 -16.94 -23.73
N ALA A 151 -26.87 -15.90 -23.24
CA ALA A 151 -28.30 -15.68 -23.41
C ALA A 151 -28.69 -15.43 -24.89
N LEU A 152 -27.82 -14.84 -25.70
CA LEU A 152 -28.05 -14.69 -27.16
C LEU A 152 -28.21 -16.03 -27.86
N TYR A 153 -27.62 -17.09 -27.35
CA TYR A 153 -27.69 -18.45 -27.91
C TYR A 153 -29.01 -19.15 -27.56
N LEU A 154 -29.62 -18.78 -26.43
CA LEU A 154 -30.82 -19.46 -25.87
C LEU A 154 -32.12 -18.76 -26.24
N LEU A 155 -32.09 -17.46 -26.57
CA LEU A 155 -33.28 -16.67 -26.79
C LEU A 155 -33.60 -16.53 -28.28
N THR A 156 -34.89 -16.71 -28.64
CA THR A 156 -35.39 -16.55 -29.99
C THR A 156 -36.24 -15.29 -30.18
N ASN A 157 -36.61 -14.63 -29.08
CA ASN A 157 -37.46 -13.43 -29.14
C ASN A 157 -36.65 -12.22 -29.63
N GLN A 158 -37.06 -11.60 -30.73
CA GLN A 158 -36.34 -10.48 -31.35
C GLN A 158 -36.19 -9.25 -30.46
N ASN A 159 -37.19 -8.95 -29.62
CA ASN A 159 -37.11 -7.80 -28.71
C ASN A 159 -36.10 -8.06 -27.56
N ALA A 160 -36.11 -9.28 -27.02
CA ALA A 160 -35.11 -9.69 -26.03
C ALA A 160 -33.69 -9.65 -26.59
N LEU A 161 -33.49 -10.11 -27.85
CA LEU A 161 -32.20 -10.06 -28.54
C LEU A 161 -31.70 -8.61 -28.76
N ARG A 162 -32.62 -7.66 -29.06
CA ARG A 162 -32.25 -6.25 -29.20
C ARG A 162 -31.78 -5.67 -27.87
N LEU A 163 -32.53 -5.91 -26.80
CA LEU A 163 -32.15 -5.45 -25.44
C LEU A 163 -30.81 -6.05 -25.00
N LEU A 164 -30.60 -7.33 -25.24
CA LEU A 164 -29.33 -8.00 -24.90
C LEU A 164 -28.13 -7.41 -25.65
N ARG A 165 -28.27 -7.12 -26.94
CA ARG A 165 -27.22 -6.46 -27.74
C ARG A 165 -26.90 -5.07 -27.20
N ILE A 166 -27.91 -4.27 -26.86
CA ILE A 166 -27.73 -2.96 -26.27
C ILE A 166 -26.99 -3.09 -24.94
N LEU A 167 -27.44 -4.00 -24.06
CA LEU A 167 -26.78 -4.26 -22.77
C LEU A 167 -25.31 -4.69 -22.95
N MET A 168 -25.03 -5.53 -23.91
CA MET A 168 -23.66 -5.98 -24.19
C MET A 168 -22.78 -4.83 -24.70
N ILE A 169 -23.29 -3.97 -25.58
CA ILE A 169 -22.55 -2.82 -26.10
C ILE A 169 -22.29 -1.80 -24.96
N THR A 170 -23.32 -1.50 -24.16
CA THR A 170 -23.17 -0.55 -23.04
C THR A 170 -22.21 -1.09 -21.97
N ALA A 171 -22.25 -2.38 -21.66
CA ALA A 171 -21.32 -3.02 -20.76
C ALA A 171 -19.86 -2.97 -21.30
N PHE A 172 -19.68 -3.25 -22.59
CA PHE A 172 -18.37 -3.17 -23.22
C PHE A 172 -17.79 -1.75 -23.19
N VAL A 173 -18.61 -0.76 -23.55
CA VAL A 173 -18.18 0.65 -23.51
C VAL A 173 -17.82 1.09 -22.08
N ALA A 174 -18.59 0.65 -21.08
CA ALA A 174 -18.31 0.94 -19.66
C ALA A 174 -17.04 0.24 -19.15
N LEU A 175 -16.68 -0.93 -19.67
CA LEU A 175 -15.47 -1.65 -19.28
C LEU A 175 -14.18 -0.94 -19.68
N ILE A 176 -14.20 -0.10 -20.72
CA ILE A 176 -13.01 0.62 -21.18
C ILE A 176 -12.48 1.58 -20.09
N PRO A 177 -13.25 2.57 -19.60
CA PRO A 177 -12.76 3.48 -18.57
C PRO A 177 -12.46 2.77 -17.25
N ILE A 178 -13.22 1.74 -16.88
CA ILE A 178 -12.95 0.94 -15.69
C ILE A 178 -11.63 0.18 -15.83
N GLY A 179 -11.34 -0.36 -17.01
CA GLY A 179 -10.08 -1.05 -17.31
C GLY A 179 -8.88 -0.11 -17.29
N VAL A 180 -9.03 1.12 -17.82
CA VAL A 180 -7.99 2.16 -17.75
C VAL A 180 -7.74 2.54 -16.29
N LEU A 181 -8.80 2.80 -15.51
CA LEU A 181 -8.68 3.10 -14.08
C LEU A 181 -8.00 1.97 -13.31
N LEU A 182 -8.35 0.73 -13.60
CA LEU A 182 -7.72 -0.44 -12.97
C LEU A 182 -6.23 -0.53 -13.34
N ALA A 183 -5.90 -0.29 -14.61
CA ALA A 183 -4.51 -0.32 -15.07
C ALA A 183 -3.65 0.75 -14.38
N THR A 184 -4.16 1.97 -14.22
CA THR A 184 -3.44 3.04 -13.51
C THR A 184 -3.29 2.71 -12.03
N GLN A 185 -4.34 2.26 -11.34
CA GLN A 185 -4.26 1.87 -9.93
C GLN A 185 -3.26 0.73 -9.69
N VAL A 186 -3.20 -0.25 -10.59
CA VAL A 186 -2.23 -1.35 -10.51
C VAL A 186 -0.82 -0.85 -10.83
N ALA A 187 -0.65 0.03 -11.81
CA ALA A 187 0.64 0.64 -12.12
C ALA A 187 1.16 1.44 -10.92
N ASP A 188 0.34 2.32 -10.34
CA ASP A 188 0.70 3.12 -9.17
C ASP A 188 1.08 2.24 -7.96
N SER A 189 0.41 1.10 -7.78
CA SER A 189 0.74 0.16 -6.72
C SER A 189 2.11 -0.53 -6.90
N ARG A 190 2.59 -0.63 -8.15
CA ARG A 190 3.86 -1.30 -8.51
C ARG A 190 5.03 -0.33 -8.68
N ILE A 191 4.78 0.90 -9.13
CA ILE A 191 5.81 1.86 -9.59
C ILE A 191 6.24 2.83 -8.47
N ARG A 192 5.83 2.65 -7.22
CA ARG A 192 6.41 3.42 -6.12
C ARG A 192 7.86 3.00 -5.87
N ASN A 193 8.73 3.39 -6.81
CA ASN A 193 10.20 3.26 -6.72
C ASN A 193 10.82 4.51 -6.07
N ASP A 194 10.09 5.16 -5.16
CA ASP A 194 10.61 6.30 -4.43
C ASP A 194 11.77 5.84 -3.55
N ALA A 195 12.93 6.43 -3.74
CA ALA A 195 14.11 6.20 -2.92
C ALA A 195 14.30 7.37 -1.96
N ILE A 196 14.46 7.08 -0.68
CA ILE A 196 14.77 8.08 0.34
C ILE A 196 16.25 7.93 0.71
N VAL A 197 17.02 8.98 0.43
CA VAL A 197 18.43 9.02 0.83
C VAL A 197 18.52 9.28 2.32
N THR A 198 18.99 8.27 3.06
CA THR A 198 19.17 8.35 4.52
C THR A 198 20.62 8.64 4.93
N ALA A 199 21.56 8.57 3.99
CA ALA A 199 22.96 8.89 4.22
C ALA A 199 23.18 10.41 4.25
N SER A 200 24.13 10.87 5.06
CA SER A 200 24.50 12.30 5.13
C SER A 200 25.18 12.80 3.87
N VAL A 201 25.79 11.91 3.09
CA VAL A 201 26.40 12.18 1.79
C VAL A 201 26.05 11.05 0.84
N SER A 202 25.59 11.41 -0.36
CA SER A 202 25.29 10.47 -1.44
C SER A 202 25.83 11.01 -2.75
N THR A 203 26.54 10.17 -3.50
CA THR A 203 26.95 10.48 -4.88
C THR A 203 25.95 9.88 -5.84
N ALA A 204 25.37 10.69 -6.72
CA ALA A 204 24.51 10.21 -7.79
C ALA A 204 25.39 9.64 -8.92
N LYS A 205 25.16 8.39 -9.30
CA LYS A 205 25.80 7.76 -10.46
C LYS A 205 24.97 8.00 -11.71
N THR A 206 25.60 8.30 -12.82
CA THR A 206 24.96 8.55 -14.11
C THR A 206 24.44 7.26 -14.78
N SER A 207 24.83 6.09 -14.27
CA SER A 207 24.42 4.78 -14.75
C SER A 207 24.13 3.85 -13.58
N PRO A 208 23.15 2.93 -13.69
CA PRO A 208 22.90 1.90 -12.68
C PRO A 208 24.00 0.85 -12.62
N ASP A 209 24.98 0.90 -13.51
CA ASP A 209 26.08 -0.06 -13.57
C ASP A 209 27.10 0.21 -12.45
N ALA A 210 27.40 -0.84 -11.68
CA ALA A 210 28.31 -0.75 -10.52
C ALA A 210 29.76 -0.38 -10.89
N GLN A 211 30.09 -0.40 -12.20
CA GLN A 211 31.42 -0.09 -12.73
C GLN A 211 31.53 1.29 -13.39
N SER A 212 30.45 2.11 -13.40
CA SER A 212 30.57 3.48 -13.85
C SER A 212 31.45 4.25 -12.88
N LEU A 213 32.60 4.66 -13.38
CA LEU A 213 33.62 5.46 -12.70
C LEU A 213 32.95 6.64 -11.97
N ASP A 214 33.36 6.83 -10.71
CA ASP A 214 33.04 8.03 -9.95
C ASP A 214 33.52 9.24 -10.77
N ALA A 215 32.57 10.01 -11.32
CA ALA A 215 32.82 11.22 -12.08
C ALA A 215 32.74 12.42 -11.16
#